data_cea99bf3ce56afd52b88bd7ba3930892
#
_entry.id   cea99bf3ce56afd52b88bd7ba3930892
#
_cell.length_a   1.000
_cell.length_b   1.000
_cell.length_c   1.000
_cell.angle_alpha   90.00
_cell.angle_beta   90.00
_cell.angle_gamma   90.00
#
_symmetry.space_group_name_H-M   'P 1'
#
loop_
_entity.id
_entity.type
_entity.pdbx_description
1 polymer ?
#
loop_
_entity_poly.entity_id
_entity_poly.type
_entity_poly.pdbx_seq_one_letter_code
_entity_poly.pdbx_strand_id
1 'polypeptide(L)'
;MTSFQSGLVWFGAGVSIAEILTGTYFAPLGFGKGLAAILLGHLIGCAMMYFAGLIGGQTKKSAMETTKMSFGSKGCIFFAFLNVLQLVGWTAIMIYDGALATNEIFGIGSWVWAIVIGALILLWIAIGITNLGIINKISMTALFILTLVLSFIIFRGGVSSEGSLSDAMSFGAAVELAVAMPLSWLPLISDYTREADKPRQATLVSVVVYGLISVWMYIIGMGAAIVTGESDIAVVMVKAGLGIAALLILVLSTVTTTFLDAWSSGISAESLSDKLKGRGKQVAMIVTIIGTIGAVLFNMDDITGFLYLIGSVFAPMIAIQIADYFILKENHEKEFLNVRNAVIWVIGFALYRFLMGVDLPVGNTLPDMLLTSLLCIAAGKLFPGKKAK
;
A
#
# COMPACT_ATOMS: atom_id res chain seq x y z
N MET A 1 -17.28 9.48 8.29
CA MET A 1 -17.11 9.06 6.87
C MET A 1 -18.04 7.89 6.58
N THR A 2 -18.88 7.98 5.52
CA THR A 2 -19.79 6.89 5.14
C THR A 2 -19.02 5.73 4.50
N SER A 3 -19.62 4.52 4.50
CA SER A 3 -19.02 3.35 3.83
C SER A 3 -18.81 3.56 2.34
N PHE A 4 -19.68 4.35 1.67
CA PHE A 4 -19.51 4.70 0.26
C PHE A 4 -18.29 5.59 0.03
N GLN A 5 -18.09 6.61 0.89
CA GLN A 5 -16.88 7.46 0.83
C GLN A 5 -15.62 6.65 1.08
N SER A 6 -15.65 5.71 2.04
CA SER A 6 -14.55 4.77 2.26
C SER A 6 -14.25 3.96 0.99
N GLY A 7 -15.27 3.40 0.34
CA GLY A 7 -15.10 2.68 -0.91
C GLY A 7 -14.46 3.53 -2.02
N LEU A 8 -14.85 4.80 -2.17
CA LEU A 8 -14.27 5.70 -3.16
C LEU A 8 -12.78 5.99 -2.91
N VAL A 9 -12.39 6.19 -1.65
CA VAL A 9 -10.98 6.41 -1.27
C VAL A 9 -10.16 5.18 -1.67
N TRP A 10 -10.61 4.00 -1.28
CA TRP A 10 -9.89 2.75 -1.53
C TRP A 10 -9.97 2.24 -2.97
N PHE A 11 -10.98 2.64 -3.72
CA PHE A 11 -11.01 2.52 -5.19
C PHE A 11 -9.85 3.32 -5.80
N GLY A 12 -9.70 4.59 -5.40
CA GLY A 12 -8.61 5.44 -5.87
C GLY A 12 -7.22 4.93 -5.47
N ALA A 13 -7.08 4.34 -4.28
CA ALA A 13 -5.84 3.73 -3.84
C ALA A 13 -5.45 2.52 -4.71
N GLY A 14 -6.45 1.68 -5.08
CA GLY A 14 -6.21 0.49 -5.90
C GLY A 14 -5.95 0.79 -7.38
N VAL A 15 -6.46 1.90 -7.93
CA VAL A 15 -6.16 2.30 -9.32
C VAL A 15 -4.85 3.06 -9.35
N SER A 16 -3.73 2.35 -9.46
CA SER A 16 -2.41 3.00 -9.50
C SER A 16 -1.48 2.37 -10.54
N ILE A 17 -0.49 3.15 -10.96
CA ILE A 17 0.58 2.68 -11.85
C ILE A 17 1.38 1.57 -11.17
N ALA A 18 1.71 1.71 -9.88
CA ALA A 18 2.47 0.72 -9.14
C ALA A 18 1.78 -0.65 -9.11
N GLU A 19 0.43 -0.68 -9.01
CA GLU A 19 -0.36 -1.92 -9.07
C GLU A 19 -0.24 -2.59 -10.45
N ILE A 20 -0.36 -1.79 -11.53
CA ILE A 20 -0.25 -2.29 -12.91
C ILE A 20 1.19 -2.75 -13.19
N LEU A 21 2.18 -1.95 -12.81
CA LEU A 21 3.59 -2.29 -12.97
C LEU A 21 3.94 -3.58 -12.23
N THR A 22 3.53 -3.70 -10.97
CA THR A 22 3.76 -4.93 -10.20
C THR A 22 3.09 -6.13 -10.86
N GLY A 23 1.90 -5.94 -11.44
CA GLY A 23 1.20 -6.97 -12.21
C GLY A 23 2.02 -7.52 -13.37
N THR A 24 2.85 -6.71 -14.05
CA THR A 24 3.68 -7.18 -15.18
C THR A 24 4.69 -8.24 -14.77
N TYR A 25 5.17 -8.22 -13.52
CA TYR A 25 6.13 -9.21 -13.00
C TYR A 25 5.58 -10.63 -12.91
N PHE A 26 4.25 -10.80 -13.01
CA PHE A 26 3.59 -12.11 -12.99
C PHE A 26 3.52 -12.78 -14.38
N ALA A 27 3.80 -12.03 -15.43
CA ALA A 27 3.74 -12.55 -16.81
C ALA A 27 4.60 -13.83 -17.06
N PRO A 28 5.83 -13.96 -16.51
CA PRO A 28 6.64 -15.16 -16.69
C PRO A 28 6.02 -16.45 -16.12
N LEU A 29 5.09 -16.36 -15.16
CA LEU A 29 4.38 -17.53 -14.64
C LEU A 29 3.30 -18.05 -15.59
N GLY A 30 2.94 -17.29 -16.63
CA GLY A 30 1.76 -17.50 -17.44
C GLY A 30 0.47 -17.10 -16.73
N PHE A 31 -0.58 -16.85 -17.51
CA PHE A 31 -1.81 -16.23 -17.00
C PHE A 31 -2.47 -17.02 -15.86
N GLY A 32 -2.56 -18.35 -15.97
CA GLY A 32 -3.26 -19.17 -14.97
C GLY A 32 -2.58 -19.20 -13.60
N LYS A 33 -1.27 -19.45 -13.55
CA LYS A 33 -0.50 -19.46 -12.31
C LYS A 33 -0.34 -18.05 -11.74
N GLY A 34 -0.10 -17.05 -12.60
CA GLY A 34 -0.03 -15.66 -12.19
C GLY A 34 -1.33 -15.19 -11.53
N LEU A 35 -2.48 -15.48 -12.15
CA LEU A 35 -3.80 -15.18 -11.57
C LEU A 35 -4.00 -15.86 -10.21
N ALA A 36 -3.63 -17.13 -10.08
CA ALA A 36 -3.74 -17.84 -8.80
C ALA A 36 -2.88 -17.21 -7.71
N ALA A 37 -1.64 -16.81 -8.02
CA ALA A 37 -0.76 -16.13 -7.08
C ALA A 37 -1.30 -14.75 -6.68
N ILE A 38 -1.80 -13.96 -7.64
CA ILE A 38 -2.44 -12.66 -7.40
C ILE A 38 -3.62 -12.82 -6.44
N LEU A 39 -4.55 -13.72 -6.74
CA LEU A 39 -5.74 -13.93 -5.92
C LEU A 39 -5.40 -14.41 -4.50
N LEU A 40 -4.48 -15.36 -4.37
CA LEU A 40 -4.05 -15.86 -3.06
C LEU A 40 -3.35 -14.78 -2.23
N GLY A 41 -2.41 -14.05 -2.84
CA GLY A 41 -1.70 -12.99 -2.15
C GLY A 41 -2.61 -11.85 -1.70
N HIS A 42 -3.52 -11.40 -2.56
CA HIS A 42 -4.49 -10.37 -2.18
C HIS A 42 -5.47 -10.86 -1.10
N LEU A 43 -5.90 -12.12 -1.14
CA LEU A 43 -6.74 -12.68 -0.07
C LEU A 43 -6.02 -12.61 1.28
N ILE A 44 -4.74 -12.99 1.33
CA ILE A 44 -3.92 -12.96 2.54
C ILE A 44 -3.73 -11.51 3.00
N GLY A 45 -3.23 -10.62 2.14
CA GLY A 45 -2.93 -9.23 2.48
C GLY A 45 -4.18 -8.43 2.87
N CYS A 46 -5.29 -8.63 2.15
CA CYS A 46 -6.57 -7.98 2.46
C CYS A 46 -7.19 -8.48 3.77
N ALA A 47 -7.02 -9.76 4.13
CA ALA A 47 -7.44 -10.26 5.44
C ALA A 47 -6.70 -9.54 6.57
N MET A 48 -5.39 -9.38 6.44
CA MET A 48 -4.57 -8.63 7.42
C MET A 48 -4.98 -7.15 7.48
N MET A 49 -5.19 -6.53 6.31
CA MET A 49 -5.64 -5.14 6.18
C MET A 49 -7.00 -4.92 6.87
N TYR A 50 -7.92 -5.89 6.79
CA TYR A 50 -9.20 -5.83 7.50
C TYR A 50 -9.01 -5.75 9.02
N PHE A 51 -8.18 -6.60 9.60
CA PHE A 51 -7.94 -6.59 11.05
C PHE A 51 -7.25 -5.30 11.51
N ALA A 52 -6.23 -4.84 10.78
CA ALA A 52 -5.56 -3.57 11.08
C ALA A 52 -6.53 -2.38 11.03
N GLY A 53 -7.32 -2.28 9.96
CA GLY A 53 -8.32 -1.21 9.81
C GLY A 53 -9.45 -1.30 10.85
N LEU A 54 -9.83 -2.52 11.26
CA LEU A 54 -10.88 -2.71 12.28
C LEU A 54 -10.43 -2.21 13.65
N ILE A 55 -9.15 -2.36 14.02
CA ILE A 55 -8.59 -1.80 15.25
C ILE A 55 -8.78 -0.28 15.25
N GLY A 56 -8.32 0.43 14.19
CA GLY A 56 -8.47 1.88 14.09
C GLY A 56 -9.92 2.35 14.10
N GLY A 57 -10.78 1.67 13.34
CA GLY A 57 -12.20 2.01 13.28
C GLY A 57 -12.93 1.84 14.61
N GLN A 58 -12.65 0.78 15.37
CA GLN A 58 -13.27 0.52 16.67
C GLN A 58 -12.72 1.40 17.79
N THR A 59 -11.43 1.72 17.75
CA THR A 59 -10.77 2.56 18.77
C THR A 59 -10.84 4.05 18.47
N LYS A 60 -11.21 4.42 17.25
CA LYS A 60 -11.16 5.81 16.75
C LYS A 60 -9.77 6.41 16.78
N LYS A 61 -8.75 5.58 16.57
CA LYS A 61 -7.34 5.93 16.62
C LYS A 61 -6.70 5.82 15.23
N SER A 62 -5.70 6.67 14.97
CA SER A 62 -4.83 6.56 13.80
C SER A 62 -3.97 5.29 13.86
N ALA A 63 -3.33 4.93 12.75
CA ALA A 63 -2.48 3.75 12.69
C ALA A 63 -1.36 3.78 13.73
N MET A 64 -0.71 4.93 13.92
CA MET A 64 0.35 5.04 14.92
C MET A 64 -0.18 5.12 16.34
N GLU A 65 -1.37 5.67 16.57
CA GLU A 65 -2.03 5.59 17.89
C GLU A 65 -2.46 4.16 18.25
N THR A 66 -2.87 3.33 17.27
CA THR A 66 -3.11 1.90 17.52
C THR A 66 -1.80 1.17 17.82
N THR A 67 -0.70 1.54 17.17
CA THR A 67 0.64 0.99 17.47
C THR A 67 1.07 1.29 18.91
N LYS A 68 0.73 2.48 19.42
CA LYS A 68 0.97 2.84 20.83
C LYS A 68 0.27 1.91 21.81
N MET A 69 -0.90 1.37 21.44
CA MET A 69 -1.63 0.43 22.29
C MET A 69 -0.86 -0.87 22.52
N SER A 70 -0.01 -1.31 21.60
CA SER A 70 0.79 -2.53 21.71
C SER A 70 2.22 -2.28 22.17
N PHE A 71 2.84 -1.17 21.76
CA PHE A 71 4.28 -0.94 21.95
C PHE A 71 4.62 0.16 22.97
N GLY A 72 3.61 0.87 23.49
CA GLY A 72 3.83 2.03 24.37
C GLY A 72 4.28 3.28 23.59
N SER A 73 4.58 4.36 24.32
CA SER A 73 4.86 5.67 23.70
C SER A 73 6.14 5.70 22.88
N LYS A 74 7.22 5.07 23.33
CA LYS A 74 8.50 5.03 22.59
C LYS A 74 8.45 4.09 21.40
N GLY A 75 7.78 2.93 21.52
CA GLY A 75 7.53 2.04 20.40
C GLY A 75 6.71 2.72 19.31
N CYS A 76 5.67 3.48 19.69
CA CYS A 76 4.90 4.30 18.75
C CYS A 76 5.78 5.29 17.97
N ILE A 77 6.67 6.03 18.65
CA ILE A 77 7.58 6.99 17.99
C ILE A 77 8.49 6.28 16.99
N PHE A 78 9.04 5.11 17.35
CA PHE A 78 9.89 4.33 16.46
C PHE A 78 9.15 3.92 15.18
N PHE A 79 7.96 3.32 15.31
CA PHE A 79 7.18 2.90 14.15
C PHE A 79 6.61 4.08 13.36
N ALA A 80 6.24 5.17 14.03
CA ALA A 80 5.81 6.40 13.35
C ALA A 80 6.91 6.99 12.47
N PHE A 81 8.18 6.98 12.95
CA PHE A 81 9.33 7.39 12.15
C PHE A 81 9.51 6.50 10.92
N LEU A 82 9.48 5.16 11.11
CA LEU A 82 9.61 4.22 9.99
C LEU A 82 8.44 4.35 9.00
N ASN A 83 7.22 4.62 9.50
CA ASN A 83 6.07 4.83 8.64
C ASN A 83 6.17 6.12 7.82
N VAL A 84 6.60 7.23 8.42
CA VAL A 84 6.88 8.47 7.67
C VAL A 84 7.95 8.22 6.60
N LEU A 85 9.01 7.49 6.95
CA LEU A 85 10.10 7.18 6.01
C LEU A 85 9.61 6.35 4.81
N GLN A 86 8.81 5.29 5.06
CA GLN A 86 8.24 4.52 3.96
C GLN A 86 7.31 5.35 3.07
N LEU A 87 6.52 6.26 3.67
CA LEU A 87 5.59 7.10 2.90
C LEU A 87 6.31 8.18 2.08
N VAL A 88 7.47 8.66 2.54
CA VAL A 88 8.39 9.45 1.71
C VAL A 88 8.89 8.62 0.52
N GLY A 89 9.28 7.36 0.76
CA GLY A 89 9.70 6.42 -0.28
C GLY A 89 8.59 6.19 -1.31
N TRP A 90 7.38 5.84 -0.85
CA TRP A 90 6.21 5.68 -1.74
C TRP A 90 5.91 6.94 -2.53
N THR A 91 5.94 8.11 -1.90
CA THR A 91 5.72 9.40 -2.59
C THR A 91 6.76 9.60 -3.71
N ALA A 92 8.03 9.28 -3.44
CA ALA A 92 9.08 9.39 -4.45
C ALA A 92 8.93 8.38 -5.59
N ILE A 93 8.69 7.09 -5.28
CA ILE A 93 8.47 6.02 -6.27
C ILE A 93 7.28 6.34 -7.17
N MET A 94 6.14 6.69 -6.60
CA MET A 94 4.93 6.99 -7.37
C MET A 94 5.11 8.19 -8.29
N ILE A 95 5.79 9.25 -7.83
CA ILE A 95 6.09 10.41 -8.69
C ILE A 95 7.07 10.02 -9.78
N TYR A 96 8.09 9.22 -9.49
CA TYR A 96 9.09 8.73 -10.43
C TYR A 96 8.45 7.89 -11.54
N ASP A 97 7.68 6.85 -11.17
CA ASP A 97 7.00 5.97 -12.12
C ASP A 97 6.00 6.73 -12.98
N GLY A 98 5.20 7.61 -12.35
CA GLY A 98 4.26 8.47 -13.07
C GLY A 98 4.95 9.41 -14.03
N ALA A 99 6.11 9.96 -13.68
CA ALA A 99 6.89 10.85 -14.53
C ALA A 99 7.54 10.11 -15.70
N LEU A 100 8.10 8.91 -15.47
CA LEU A 100 8.63 8.07 -16.54
C LEU A 100 7.54 7.70 -17.54
N ALA A 101 6.44 7.12 -17.07
CA ALA A 101 5.32 6.71 -17.91
C ALA A 101 4.72 7.87 -18.70
N THR A 102 4.62 9.05 -18.10
CA THR A 102 4.13 10.25 -18.78
C THR A 102 5.11 10.75 -19.84
N ASN A 103 6.42 10.64 -19.56
CA ASN A 103 7.47 11.06 -20.49
C ASN A 103 7.54 10.17 -21.74
N GLU A 104 7.15 8.89 -21.67
CA GLU A 104 7.02 8.03 -22.85
C GLU A 104 5.94 8.52 -23.83
N ILE A 105 4.94 9.26 -23.32
CA ILE A 105 3.86 9.84 -24.14
C ILE A 105 4.27 11.21 -24.70
N PHE A 106 4.89 12.04 -23.85
CA PHE A 106 5.32 13.39 -24.19
C PHE A 106 6.76 13.62 -23.71
N GLY A 107 7.72 13.40 -24.58
CA GLY A 107 9.16 13.40 -24.36
C GLY A 107 9.76 14.78 -24.06
N ILE A 108 9.26 15.48 -23.02
CA ILE A 108 9.80 16.78 -22.59
C ILE A 108 10.82 16.68 -21.44
N GLY A 109 11.05 15.45 -20.96
CA GLY A 109 11.93 15.13 -19.85
C GLY A 109 11.16 14.66 -18.60
N SER A 110 11.53 13.49 -18.07
CA SER A 110 10.87 12.89 -16.88
C SER A 110 10.92 13.82 -15.66
N TRP A 111 12.02 14.57 -15.47
CA TRP A 111 12.15 15.53 -14.38
C TRP A 111 11.08 16.65 -14.43
N VAL A 112 10.64 17.07 -15.62
CA VAL A 112 9.57 18.06 -15.78
C VAL A 112 8.25 17.48 -15.27
N TRP A 113 7.96 16.23 -15.69
CA TRP A 113 6.75 15.52 -15.25
C TRP A 113 6.76 15.23 -13.76
N ALA A 114 7.90 14.90 -13.16
CA ALA A 114 8.02 14.74 -11.70
C ALA A 114 7.65 16.03 -10.97
N ILE A 115 8.11 17.19 -11.45
CA ILE A 115 7.74 18.49 -10.87
C ILE A 115 6.24 18.78 -11.07
N VAL A 116 5.68 18.51 -12.25
CA VAL A 116 4.25 18.72 -12.52
C VAL A 116 3.38 17.84 -11.63
N ILE A 117 3.69 16.56 -11.52
CA ILE A 117 2.95 15.61 -10.66
C ILE A 117 3.07 16.04 -9.19
N GLY A 118 4.28 16.36 -8.71
CA GLY A 118 4.50 16.85 -7.36
C GLY A 118 3.72 18.13 -7.05
N ALA A 119 3.66 19.09 -7.99
CA ALA A 119 2.87 20.32 -7.85
C ALA A 119 1.36 20.03 -7.79
N LEU A 120 0.87 19.07 -8.58
CA LEU A 120 -0.54 18.65 -8.53
C LEU A 120 -0.88 17.96 -7.20
N ILE A 121 0.01 17.14 -6.64
CA ILE A 121 -0.17 16.54 -5.31
C ILE A 121 -0.22 17.64 -4.24
N LEU A 122 0.69 18.61 -4.28
CA LEU A 122 0.69 19.77 -3.37
C LEU A 122 -0.63 20.55 -3.47
N LEU A 123 -1.14 20.78 -4.68
CA LEU A 123 -2.42 21.43 -4.90
C LEU A 123 -3.57 20.60 -4.28
N TRP A 124 -3.53 19.28 -4.46
CA TRP A 124 -4.53 18.36 -3.90
C TRP A 124 -4.53 18.40 -2.37
N ILE A 125 -3.34 18.40 -1.74
CA ILE A 125 -3.18 18.58 -0.29
C ILE A 125 -3.69 19.96 0.16
N ALA A 126 -3.42 21.02 -0.61
CA ALA A 126 -3.85 22.37 -0.29
C ALA A 126 -5.38 22.50 -0.26
N ILE A 127 -6.08 21.89 -1.21
CA ILE A 127 -7.56 21.84 -1.27
C ILE A 127 -8.12 21.04 -0.09
N GLY A 128 -7.48 19.93 0.28
CA GLY A 128 -7.83 19.07 1.41
C GLY A 128 -8.91 18.04 1.08
N ILE A 129 -8.85 16.90 1.76
CA ILE A 129 -9.66 15.70 1.49
C ILE A 129 -11.18 15.94 1.58
N THR A 130 -11.63 16.86 2.45
CA THR A 130 -13.05 17.15 2.65
C THR A 130 -13.66 17.95 1.50
N ASN A 131 -12.86 18.77 0.81
CA ASN A 131 -13.31 19.65 -0.26
C ASN A 131 -13.24 19.01 -1.64
N LEU A 132 -12.60 17.85 -1.76
CA LEU A 132 -12.43 17.12 -3.01
C LEU A 132 -13.65 16.29 -3.45
N GLY A 133 -14.77 16.35 -2.73
CA GLY A 133 -15.90 15.43 -2.89
C GLY A 133 -16.43 15.28 -4.33
N ILE A 134 -16.59 16.37 -5.09
CA ILE A 134 -17.04 16.34 -6.50
C ILE A 134 -15.87 15.98 -7.40
N ILE A 135 -14.71 16.60 -7.22
CA ILE A 135 -13.51 16.36 -8.03
C ILE A 135 -13.11 14.89 -7.92
N ASN A 136 -13.10 14.35 -6.69
CA ASN A 136 -12.78 12.94 -6.44
C ASN A 136 -13.76 12.00 -7.17
N LYS A 137 -15.08 12.28 -7.14
CA LYS A 137 -16.07 11.47 -7.87
C LYS A 137 -15.83 11.50 -9.37
N ILE A 138 -15.56 12.67 -9.95
CA ILE A 138 -15.26 12.81 -11.39
C ILE A 138 -13.98 12.04 -11.73
N SER A 139 -12.93 12.21 -10.95
CA SER A 139 -11.65 11.53 -11.14
C SER A 139 -11.79 10.02 -11.06
N MET A 140 -12.49 9.51 -10.03
CA MET A 140 -12.70 8.06 -9.86
C MET A 140 -13.57 7.48 -10.99
N THR A 141 -14.59 8.22 -11.46
CA THR A 141 -15.41 7.79 -12.60
C THR A 141 -14.59 7.74 -13.88
N ALA A 142 -13.77 8.76 -14.14
CA ALA A 142 -12.88 8.77 -15.28
C ALA A 142 -11.88 7.62 -15.24
N LEU A 143 -11.22 7.39 -14.10
CA LEU A 143 -10.30 6.26 -13.90
C LEU A 143 -11.01 4.92 -14.11
N PHE A 144 -12.22 4.74 -13.59
CA PHE A 144 -13.00 3.52 -13.81
C PHE A 144 -13.26 3.25 -15.29
N ILE A 145 -13.76 4.26 -16.04
CA ILE A 145 -14.01 4.13 -17.48
C ILE A 145 -12.71 3.79 -18.21
N LEU A 146 -11.61 4.44 -17.84
CA LEU A 146 -10.32 4.25 -18.49
C LEU A 146 -9.74 2.87 -18.23
N THR A 147 -9.89 2.31 -17.02
CA THR A 147 -9.47 0.94 -16.74
C THR A 147 -10.29 -0.09 -17.51
N LEU A 148 -11.60 0.17 -17.75
CA LEU A 148 -12.43 -0.68 -18.63
C LEU A 148 -11.94 -0.65 -20.07
N VAL A 149 -11.64 0.54 -20.59
CA VAL A 149 -11.11 0.71 -21.96
C VAL A 149 -9.77 -0.02 -22.10
N LEU A 150 -8.87 0.15 -21.12
CA LEU A 150 -7.57 -0.51 -21.12
C LEU A 150 -7.71 -2.05 -21.06
N SER A 151 -8.58 -2.56 -20.18
CA SER A 151 -8.91 -3.99 -20.11
C SER A 151 -9.43 -4.52 -21.45
N PHE A 152 -10.36 -3.81 -22.08
CA PHE A 152 -10.90 -4.21 -23.38
C PHE A 152 -9.81 -4.28 -24.46
N ILE A 153 -8.93 -3.29 -24.53
CA ILE A 153 -7.83 -3.23 -25.51
C ILE A 153 -6.87 -4.41 -25.31
N ILE A 154 -6.47 -4.68 -24.06
CA ILE A 154 -5.53 -5.76 -23.75
C ILE A 154 -6.13 -7.14 -24.05
N PHE A 155 -7.37 -7.37 -23.64
CA PHE A 155 -7.96 -8.72 -23.66
C PHE A 155 -8.79 -9.05 -24.93
N ARG A 156 -9.08 -8.09 -25.79
CA ARG A 156 -9.88 -8.31 -27.03
C ARG A 156 -9.27 -9.35 -27.98
N GLY A 157 -7.94 -9.55 -27.94
CA GLY A 157 -7.21 -10.50 -28.79
C GLY A 157 -7.02 -11.88 -28.18
N GLY A 158 -7.52 -12.11 -26.97
CA GLY A 158 -7.22 -13.30 -26.16
C GLY A 158 -5.85 -13.24 -25.51
N VAL A 159 -5.63 -14.06 -24.50
CA VAL A 159 -4.34 -14.16 -23.78
C VAL A 159 -3.80 -15.58 -23.95
N SER A 160 -2.55 -15.71 -24.42
CA SER A 160 -1.90 -17.03 -24.47
C SER A 160 -1.66 -17.52 -23.02
N SER A 161 -1.85 -18.82 -22.81
CA SER A 161 -1.60 -19.43 -21.49
C SER A 161 -0.13 -19.73 -21.24
N GLU A 162 0.70 -19.64 -22.26
CA GLU A 162 2.12 -19.98 -22.20
C GLU A 162 2.93 -18.76 -21.76
N GLY A 163 3.51 -18.83 -20.55
CA GLY A 163 4.51 -17.89 -20.09
C GLY A 163 5.88 -18.18 -20.69
N SER A 164 6.72 -17.16 -20.84
CA SER A 164 8.13 -17.36 -21.14
C SER A 164 8.83 -17.96 -19.92
N LEU A 165 9.35 -19.18 -20.05
CA LEU A 165 9.85 -19.97 -18.92
C LEU A 165 11.30 -19.65 -18.46
N SER A 166 11.95 -18.63 -19.05
CA SER A 166 13.41 -18.49 -18.87
C SER A 166 13.87 -17.88 -17.55
N ASP A 167 13.05 -17.07 -16.85
CA ASP A 167 13.43 -16.42 -15.57
C ASP A 167 12.21 -16.20 -14.66
N ALA A 168 11.32 -17.18 -14.58
CA ALA A 168 10.12 -17.07 -13.77
C ALA A 168 10.46 -17.07 -12.26
N MET A 169 9.98 -16.07 -11.53
CA MET A 169 9.96 -16.13 -10.06
C MET A 169 9.19 -17.38 -9.62
N SER A 170 9.49 -17.90 -8.43
CA SER A 170 8.73 -19.01 -7.86
C SER A 170 7.28 -18.61 -7.58
N PHE A 171 6.38 -19.59 -7.50
CA PHE A 171 4.98 -19.29 -7.14
C PHE A 171 4.87 -18.62 -5.77
N GLY A 172 5.70 -19.05 -4.81
CA GLY A 172 5.73 -18.44 -3.46
C GLY A 172 6.20 -17.00 -3.47
N ALA A 173 7.23 -16.67 -4.25
CA ALA A 173 7.68 -15.28 -4.43
C ALA A 173 6.61 -14.41 -5.11
N ALA A 174 5.86 -14.97 -6.06
CA ALA A 174 4.74 -14.28 -6.68
C ALA A 174 3.60 -14.03 -5.68
N VAL A 175 3.25 -15.02 -4.85
CA VAL A 175 2.26 -14.82 -3.77
C VAL A 175 2.73 -13.73 -2.82
N GLU A 176 4.00 -13.74 -2.40
CA GLU A 176 4.57 -12.71 -1.53
C GLU A 176 4.47 -11.31 -2.15
N LEU A 177 4.83 -11.17 -3.42
CA LEU A 177 4.72 -9.89 -4.11
C LEU A 177 3.27 -9.39 -4.18
N ALA A 178 2.30 -10.29 -4.34
CA ALA A 178 0.87 -9.96 -4.30
C ALA A 178 0.36 -9.66 -2.88
N VAL A 179 0.95 -10.23 -1.82
CA VAL A 179 0.67 -9.87 -0.41
C VAL A 179 1.23 -8.50 -0.08
N ALA A 180 2.41 -8.18 -0.57
CA ALA A 180 3.20 -7.02 -0.17
C ALA A 180 2.49 -5.69 -0.49
N MET A 181 1.69 -5.64 -1.55
CA MET A 181 0.99 -4.42 -1.93
C MET A 181 -0.13 -4.05 -0.93
N PRO A 182 -1.13 -4.90 -0.61
CA PRO A 182 -2.06 -4.61 0.48
C PRO A 182 -1.35 -4.49 1.85
N LEU A 183 -0.22 -5.16 2.05
CA LEU A 183 0.57 -5.05 3.28
C LEU A 183 1.10 -3.63 3.49
N SER A 184 1.50 -2.93 2.43
CA SER A 184 2.00 -1.55 2.51
C SER A 184 0.97 -0.57 3.08
N TRP A 185 -0.32 -0.89 2.96
CA TRP A 185 -1.43 -0.09 3.50
C TRP A 185 -1.75 -0.40 4.98
N LEU A 186 -1.21 -1.48 5.56
CA LEU A 186 -1.53 -1.86 6.94
C LEU A 186 -1.18 -0.76 7.97
N PRO A 187 -0.01 -0.09 7.88
CA PRO A 187 0.37 0.93 8.85
C PRO A 187 -0.30 2.29 8.62
N LEU A 188 -1.30 2.38 7.76
CA LEU A 188 -2.05 3.61 7.50
C LEU A 188 -3.56 3.45 7.30
N ILE A 189 -4.10 2.24 7.11
CA ILE A 189 -5.55 2.04 6.93
C ILE A 189 -6.38 2.62 8.09
N SER A 190 -5.87 2.54 9.31
CA SER A 190 -6.53 3.07 10.51
C SER A 190 -6.70 4.59 10.48
N ASP A 191 -5.88 5.32 9.73
CA ASP A 191 -6.00 6.77 9.54
C ASP A 191 -7.31 7.15 8.86
N TYR A 192 -7.85 6.26 8.05
CA TYR A 192 -9.12 6.42 7.33
C TYR A 192 -10.29 5.78 8.06
N THR A 193 -10.11 4.57 8.59
CA THR A 193 -11.21 3.84 9.25
C THR A 193 -11.61 4.44 10.60
N ARG A 194 -10.72 5.18 11.28
CA ARG A 194 -11.07 5.91 12.51
C ARG A 194 -12.18 6.94 12.30
N GLU A 195 -12.29 7.50 11.10
CA GLU A 195 -13.29 8.51 10.74
C GLU A 195 -14.63 7.89 10.32
N ALA A 196 -14.74 6.56 10.33
CA ALA A 196 -15.92 5.89 9.83
C ALA A 196 -17.09 5.93 10.83
N ASP A 197 -18.31 6.20 10.34
CA ASP A 197 -19.53 6.19 11.13
C ASP A 197 -19.89 4.76 11.60
N LYS A 198 -19.66 3.79 10.71
CA LYS A 198 -19.87 2.36 10.96
C LYS A 198 -18.56 1.58 10.74
N PRO A 199 -17.71 1.45 11.75
CA PRO A 199 -16.34 0.95 11.60
C PRO A 199 -16.23 -0.39 10.87
N ARG A 200 -16.99 -1.40 11.28
CA ARG A 200 -16.94 -2.74 10.67
C ARG A 200 -17.32 -2.72 9.20
N GLN A 201 -18.41 -2.03 8.87
CA GLN A 201 -18.92 -1.96 7.49
C GLN A 201 -17.96 -1.14 6.61
N ALA A 202 -17.50 0.00 7.10
CA ALA A 202 -16.58 0.85 6.35
C ALA A 202 -15.24 0.17 6.11
N THR A 203 -14.67 -0.52 7.12
CA THR A 203 -13.44 -1.29 6.96
C THR A 203 -13.61 -2.43 5.95
N LEU A 204 -14.72 -3.18 6.03
CA LEU A 204 -15.00 -4.25 5.06
C LEU A 204 -15.11 -3.70 3.64
N VAL A 205 -15.86 -2.62 3.46
CA VAL A 205 -16.01 -1.97 2.13
C VAL A 205 -14.66 -1.47 1.62
N SER A 206 -13.85 -0.82 2.48
CA SER A 206 -12.49 -0.36 2.13
C SER A 206 -11.65 -1.49 1.58
N VAL A 207 -11.55 -2.59 2.33
CA VAL A 207 -10.69 -3.72 2.00
C VAL A 207 -11.18 -4.50 0.78
N VAL A 208 -12.50 -4.73 0.67
CA VAL A 208 -13.07 -5.44 -0.48
C VAL A 208 -12.92 -4.62 -1.76
N VAL A 209 -13.20 -3.33 -1.70
CA VAL A 209 -13.05 -2.45 -2.88
C VAL A 209 -11.58 -2.37 -3.29
N TYR A 210 -10.67 -2.12 -2.34
CA TYR A 210 -9.24 -2.10 -2.63
C TYR A 210 -8.78 -3.42 -3.25
N GLY A 211 -9.08 -4.54 -2.59
CA GLY A 211 -8.64 -5.87 -3.05
C GLY A 211 -9.13 -6.22 -4.45
N LEU A 212 -10.41 -5.94 -4.76
CA LEU A 212 -10.96 -6.19 -6.10
C LEU A 212 -10.29 -5.30 -7.17
N ILE A 213 -10.06 -4.04 -6.85
CA ILE A 213 -9.46 -3.10 -7.81
C ILE A 213 -7.97 -3.39 -7.98
N SER A 214 -7.22 -3.64 -6.91
CA SER A 214 -5.81 -4.00 -6.97
C SER A 214 -5.60 -5.30 -7.77
N VAL A 215 -6.38 -6.36 -7.50
CA VAL A 215 -6.38 -7.59 -8.31
C VAL A 215 -6.64 -7.27 -9.79
N TRP A 216 -7.60 -6.40 -10.07
CA TRP A 216 -7.90 -6.00 -11.45
C TRP A 216 -6.73 -5.28 -12.11
N MET A 217 -6.05 -4.34 -11.41
CA MET A 217 -4.87 -3.66 -11.93
C MET A 217 -3.70 -4.63 -12.19
N TYR A 218 -3.47 -5.58 -11.27
CA TYR A 218 -2.47 -6.64 -11.48
C TYR A 218 -2.79 -7.50 -12.71
N ILE A 219 -4.05 -7.86 -12.92
CA ILE A 219 -4.49 -8.63 -14.10
C ILE A 219 -4.27 -7.83 -15.38
N ILE A 220 -4.52 -6.51 -15.36
CA ILE A 220 -4.23 -5.62 -16.49
C ILE A 220 -2.74 -5.61 -16.80
N GLY A 221 -1.89 -5.41 -15.77
CA GLY A 221 -0.43 -5.40 -15.94
C GLY A 221 0.11 -6.72 -16.47
N MET A 222 -0.27 -7.84 -15.83
CA MET A 222 0.11 -9.18 -16.28
C MET A 222 -0.37 -9.47 -17.70
N GLY A 223 -1.63 -9.15 -18.01
CA GLY A 223 -2.20 -9.35 -19.34
C GLY A 223 -1.51 -8.51 -20.40
N ALA A 224 -1.20 -7.25 -20.09
CA ALA A 224 -0.45 -6.36 -20.97
C ALA A 224 0.92 -6.94 -21.31
N ALA A 225 1.69 -7.37 -20.31
CA ALA A 225 3.01 -7.96 -20.51
C ALA A 225 2.95 -9.26 -21.32
N ILE A 226 1.97 -10.14 -21.07
CA ILE A 226 1.80 -11.39 -21.82
C ILE A 226 1.42 -11.13 -23.28
N VAL A 227 0.49 -10.18 -23.53
CA VAL A 227 -0.06 -9.95 -24.90
C VAL A 227 0.89 -9.14 -25.75
N THR A 228 1.58 -8.16 -25.18
CA THR A 228 2.40 -7.19 -25.93
C THR A 228 3.90 -7.49 -25.85
N GLY A 229 4.35 -8.30 -24.92
CA GLY A 229 5.75 -8.48 -24.58
C GLY A 229 6.40 -7.27 -23.92
N GLU A 230 5.59 -6.26 -23.52
CA GLU A 230 6.03 -5.02 -22.92
C GLU A 230 5.64 -4.97 -21.44
N SER A 231 6.59 -4.63 -20.60
CA SER A 231 6.34 -4.38 -19.17
C SER A 231 5.98 -2.92 -18.89
N ASP A 232 6.27 -2.02 -19.81
CA ASP A 232 5.94 -0.59 -19.67
C ASP A 232 4.50 -0.33 -20.12
N ILE A 233 3.63 -0.01 -19.15
CA ILE A 233 2.21 0.25 -19.39
C ILE A 233 1.98 1.50 -20.25
N ALA A 234 2.87 2.50 -20.18
CA ALA A 234 2.75 3.70 -21.02
C ALA A 234 2.96 3.35 -22.49
N VAL A 235 3.96 2.50 -22.79
CA VAL A 235 4.20 1.98 -24.15
C VAL A 235 3.01 1.20 -24.65
N VAL A 236 2.41 0.35 -23.80
CA VAL A 236 1.19 -0.40 -24.13
C VAL A 236 0.04 0.54 -24.47
N MET A 237 -0.17 1.57 -23.65
CA MET A 237 -1.24 2.56 -23.87
C MET A 237 -1.05 3.36 -25.15
N VAL A 238 0.19 3.76 -25.45
CA VAL A 238 0.51 4.49 -26.70
C VAL A 238 0.28 3.60 -27.92
N LYS A 239 0.78 2.35 -27.90
CA LYS A 239 0.55 1.35 -28.96
C LYS A 239 -0.95 1.06 -29.17
N ALA A 240 -1.73 1.15 -28.09
CA ALA A 240 -3.18 1.02 -28.14
C ALA A 240 -3.93 2.25 -28.67
N GLY A 241 -3.21 3.33 -28.99
CA GLY A 241 -3.80 4.57 -29.53
C GLY A 241 -4.48 5.46 -28.49
N LEU A 242 -4.23 5.26 -27.20
CA LEU A 242 -4.86 6.01 -26.10
C LEU A 242 -4.26 7.42 -25.92
N GLY A 243 -3.01 7.66 -26.32
CA GLY A 243 -2.36 8.98 -26.34
C GLY A 243 -2.66 9.88 -25.13
N ILE A 244 -3.39 10.99 -25.36
CA ILE A 244 -3.75 11.95 -24.28
C ILE A 244 -4.62 11.32 -23.20
N ALA A 245 -5.49 10.36 -23.51
CA ALA A 245 -6.29 9.67 -22.51
C ALA A 245 -5.41 8.86 -21.55
N ALA A 246 -4.38 8.19 -22.06
CA ALA A 246 -3.38 7.51 -21.23
C ALA A 246 -2.68 8.48 -20.29
N LEU A 247 -2.23 9.64 -20.80
CA LEU A 247 -1.61 10.69 -19.96
C LEU A 247 -2.51 11.10 -18.81
N LEU A 248 -3.78 11.39 -19.09
CA LEU A 248 -4.73 11.81 -18.06
C LEU A 248 -4.93 10.72 -16.99
N ILE A 249 -4.98 9.45 -17.40
CA ILE A 249 -5.08 8.32 -16.46
C ILE A 249 -3.85 8.29 -15.56
N LEU A 250 -2.67 8.26 -16.16
CA LEU A 250 -1.41 8.11 -15.46
C LEU A 250 -1.23 9.23 -14.44
N VAL A 251 -1.35 10.48 -14.87
CA VAL A 251 -1.19 11.65 -13.97
C VAL A 251 -2.25 11.67 -12.89
N LEU A 252 -3.53 11.46 -13.24
CA LEU A 252 -4.62 11.54 -12.27
C LEU A 252 -4.57 10.40 -11.25
N SER A 253 -4.28 9.18 -11.69
CA SER A 253 -4.07 8.02 -10.83
C SER A 253 -2.92 8.27 -9.86
N THR A 254 -1.75 8.68 -10.38
CA THR A 254 -0.58 8.98 -9.55
C THR A 254 -0.89 10.05 -8.50
N VAL A 255 -1.50 11.16 -8.89
CA VAL A 255 -1.84 12.25 -7.96
C VAL A 255 -2.79 11.78 -6.85
N THR A 256 -3.83 11.02 -7.19
CA THR A 256 -4.84 10.59 -6.20
C THR A 256 -4.30 9.54 -5.23
N THR A 257 -3.48 8.62 -5.68
CA THR A 257 -2.88 7.59 -4.82
C THR A 257 -1.77 8.17 -3.94
N THR A 258 -0.84 8.91 -4.54
CA THR A 258 0.28 9.52 -3.81
C THR A 258 -0.19 10.56 -2.78
N PHE A 259 -1.32 11.22 -3.04
CA PHE A 259 -1.96 12.07 -2.02
C PHE A 259 -2.26 11.31 -0.73
N LEU A 260 -2.71 10.05 -0.80
CA LEU A 260 -3.00 9.24 0.39
C LEU A 260 -1.72 8.95 1.19
N ASP A 261 -0.62 8.65 0.51
CA ASP A 261 0.69 8.41 1.15
C ASP A 261 1.19 9.67 1.86
N ALA A 262 1.21 10.79 1.15
CA ALA A 262 1.63 12.07 1.71
C ALA A 262 0.74 12.50 2.88
N TRP A 263 -0.58 12.31 2.78
CA TRP A 263 -1.54 12.65 3.84
C TRP A 263 -1.34 11.79 5.09
N SER A 264 -1.19 10.46 4.93
CA SER A 264 -0.92 9.54 6.05
C SER A 264 0.46 9.77 6.68
N SER A 265 1.46 10.22 5.90
CA SER A 265 2.75 10.62 6.47
C SER A 265 2.58 11.79 7.46
N GLY A 266 1.73 12.76 7.11
CA GLY A 266 1.36 13.86 7.99
C GLY A 266 0.70 13.40 9.29
N ILE A 267 -0.27 12.48 9.20
CA ILE A 267 -0.94 11.90 10.37
C ILE A 267 0.06 11.14 11.25
N SER A 268 0.91 10.32 10.65
CA SER A 268 1.93 9.54 11.36
C SER A 268 2.95 10.41 12.07
N ALA A 269 3.35 11.53 11.44
CA ALA A 269 4.28 12.48 12.01
C ALA A 269 3.75 13.16 13.28
N GLU A 270 2.44 13.31 13.44
CA GLU A 270 1.86 13.87 14.68
C GLU A 270 2.16 12.99 15.91
N SER A 271 2.43 11.69 15.68
CA SER A 271 2.83 10.76 16.75
C SER A 271 4.32 10.86 17.12
N LEU A 272 5.15 11.53 16.33
CA LEU A 272 6.58 11.69 16.61
C LEU A 272 6.84 12.73 17.72
N SER A 273 6.05 13.80 17.76
CA SER A 273 6.25 14.87 18.71
C SER A 273 4.99 15.72 18.90
N ASP A 274 4.76 16.17 20.14
CA ASP A 274 3.67 17.09 20.45
C ASP A 274 3.73 18.40 19.63
N LYS A 275 4.93 18.82 19.18
CA LYS A 275 5.12 19.99 18.32
C LYS A 275 4.54 19.83 16.93
N LEU A 276 4.34 18.59 16.47
CA LEU A 276 3.78 18.27 15.15
C LEU A 276 2.26 18.06 15.17
N LYS A 277 1.64 18.00 16.34
CA LYS A 277 0.18 17.88 16.48
C LYS A 277 -0.53 19.04 15.77
N GLY A 278 -1.52 18.70 14.93
CA GLY A 278 -2.25 19.66 14.10
C GLY A 278 -1.47 20.23 12.93
N ARG A 279 -0.25 19.74 12.67
CA ARG A 279 0.60 20.15 11.53
C ARG A 279 0.69 19.09 10.44
N GLY A 280 -0.16 18.08 10.46
CA GLY A 280 -0.14 16.98 9.50
C GLY A 280 -0.14 17.45 8.05
N LYS A 281 -0.96 18.48 7.71
CA LYS A 281 -1.00 19.08 6.37
C LYS A 281 0.36 19.65 5.93
N GLN A 282 1.04 20.38 6.82
CA GLN A 282 2.37 20.96 6.51
C GLN A 282 3.41 19.87 6.31
N VAL A 283 3.37 18.81 7.14
CA VAL A 283 4.26 17.64 6.99
C VAL A 283 3.99 16.92 5.67
N ALA A 284 2.72 16.70 5.31
CA ALA A 284 2.35 16.10 4.02
C ALA A 284 2.92 16.89 2.83
N MET A 285 2.85 18.22 2.89
CA MET A 285 3.46 19.08 1.84
C MET A 285 4.98 18.94 1.80
N ILE A 286 5.66 18.92 2.95
CA ILE A 286 7.12 18.74 3.03
C ILE A 286 7.51 17.35 2.46
N VAL A 287 6.79 16.30 2.83
CA VAL A 287 7.01 14.94 2.31
C VAL A 287 6.84 14.90 0.79
N THR A 288 5.83 15.58 0.25
CA THR A 288 5.64 15.68 -1.21
C THR A 288 6.81 16.38 -1.89
N ILE A 289 7.31 17.46 -1.30
CA ILE A 289 8.49 18.18 -1.84
C ILE A 289 9.73 17.28 -1.80
N ILE A 290 9.98 16.61 -0.69
CA ILE A 290 11.11 15.67 -0.55
C ILE A 290 10.97 14.51 -1.54
N GLY A 291 9.77 13.92 -1.65
CA GLY A 291 9.49 12.86 -2.62
C GLY A 291 9.68 13.30 -4.06
N THR A 292 9.26 14.53 -4.41
CA THR A 292 9.49 15.10 -5.75
C THR A 292 10.97 15.29 -6.05
N ILE A 293 11.74 15.80 -5.09
CA ILE A 293 13.21 15.93 -5.21
C ILE A 293 13.84 14.54 -5.36
N GLY A 294 13.40 13.57 -4.56
CA GLY A 294 13.86 12.17 -4.65
C GLY A 294 13.61 11.59 -6.04
N ALA A 295 12.39 11.76 -6.57
CA ALA A 295 12.00 11.28 -7.91
C ALA A 295 12.83 11.91 -9.05
N VAL A 296 13.31 13.14 -8.87
CA VAL A 296 14.15 13.81 -9.87
C VAL A 296 15.63 13.36 -9.79
N LEU A 297 16.12 13.09 -8.57
CA LEU A 297 17.55 12.89 -8.34
C LEU A 297 17.99 11.42 -8.28
N PHE A 298 17.08 10.51 -7.95
CA PHE A 298 17.40 9.10 -7.70
C PHE A 298 16.61 8.18 -8.61
N ASN A 299 17.22 7.04 -8.95
CA ASN A 299 16.52 5.92 -9.57
C ASN A 299 15.70 5.18 -8.51
N MET A 300 14.42 4.92 -8.79
CA MET A 300 13.47 4.28 -7.86
C MET A 300 12.94 2.93 -8.38
N ASP A 301 13.68 2.26 -9.28
CA ASP A 301 13.20 1.04 -9.97
C ASP A 301 13.08 -0.19 -9.06
N ASP A 302 13.73 -0.21 -7.87
CA ASP A 302 13.67 -1.37 -6.96
C ASP A 302 12.43 -1.35 -6.05
N ILE A 303 11.25 -1.38 -6.67
CA ILE A 303 9.98 -1.46 -5.93
C ILE A 303 9.87 -2.78 -5.12
N THR A 304 10.40 -3.88 -5.63
CA THR A 304 10.34 -5.19 -4.96
C THR A 304 11.16 -5.20 -3.68
N GLY A 305 12.41 -4.71 -3.72
CA GLY A 305 13.24 -4.57 -2.54
C GLY A 305 12.63 -3.65 -1.49
N PHE A 306 12.00 -2.55 -1.93
CA PHE A 306 11.28 -1.63 -1.08
C PHE A 306 10.07 -2.29 -0.40
N LEU A 307 9.24 -3.03 -1.14
CA LEU A 307 8.09 -3.77 -0.60
C LEU A 307 8.53 -4.80 0.46
N TYR A 308 9.59 -5.54 0.22
CA TYR A 308 10.11 -6.52 1.18
C TYR A 308 10.70 -5.87 2.44
N LEU A 309 11.29 -4.69 2.32
CA LEU A 309 11.72 -3.90 3.47
C LEU A 309 10.51 -3.51 4.32
N ILE A 310 9.45 -2.98 3.70
CA ILE A 310 8.20 -2.64 4.37
C ILE A 310 7.59 -3.86 5.06
N GLY A 311 7.51 -4.99 4.34
CA GLY A 311 7.02 -6.25 4.89
C GLY A 311 7.76 -6.67 6.15
N SER A 312 9.10 -6.65 6.11
CA SER A 312 9.92 -7.05 7.27
C SER A 312 9.69 -6.18 8.51
N VAL A 313 9.34 -4.91 8.34
CA VAL A 313 9.09 -3.97 9.46
C VAL A 313 7.65 -4.08 9.96
N PHE A 314 6.69 -4.04 9.05
CA PHE A 314 5.29 -3.83 9.42
C PHE A 314 4.47 -5.12 9.58
N ALA A 315 4.86 -6.23 8.93
CA ALA A 315 4.16 -7.50 9.11
C ALA A 315 4.22 -7.97 10.58
N PRO A 316 5.40 -8.09 11.22
CA PRO A 316 5.47 -8.50 12.63
C PRO A 316 4.86 -7.46 13.57
N MET A 317 4.94 -6.15 13.25
CA MET A 317 4.29 -5.10 14.04
C MET A 317 2.76 -5.30 14.08
N ILE A 318 2.13 -5.48 12.92
CA ILE A 318 0.68 -5.67 12.81
C ILE A 318 0.25 -7.02 13.41
N ALA A 319 1.06 -8.07 13.25
CA ALA A 319 0.81 -9.37 13.86
C ALA A 319 0.66 -9.26 15.39
N ILE A 320 1.54 -8.49 16.03
CA ILE A 320 1.50 -8.21 17.48
C ILE A 320 0.26 -7.38 17.83
N GLN A 321 -0.08 -6.35 17.05
CA GLN A 321 -1.28 -5.54 17.30
C GLN A 321 -2.57 -6.37 17.20
N ILE A 322 -2.66 -7.28 16.22
CA ILE A 322 -3.80 -8.19 16.07
C ILE A 322 -3.89 -9.13 17.27
N ALA A 323 -2.78 -9.72 17.70
CA ALA A 323 -2.73 -10.61 18.85
C ALA A 323 -3.14 -9.90 20.16
N ASP A 324 -2.58 -8.72 20.42
CA ASP A 324 -2.91 -7.92 21.61
C ASP A 324 -4.37 -7.52 21.64
N TYR A 325 -4.88 -6.97 20.53
CA TYR A 325 -6.22 -6.38 20.50
C TYR A 325 -7.33 -7.42 20.52
N PHE A 326 -7.25 -8.45 19.66
CA PHE A 326 -8.34 -9.42 19.49
C PHE A 326 -8.27 -10.60 20.44
N ILE A 327 -7.05 -11.03 20.82
CA ILE A 327 -6.84 -12.28 21.57
C ILE A 327 -6.49 -12.00 23.03
N LEU A 328 -5.43 -11.26 23.29
CA LEU A 328 -4.97 -10.95 24.65
C LEU A 328 -5.82 -9.89 25.32
N LYS A 329 -6.41 -8.97 24.53
CA LYS A 329 -7.18 -7.80 24.99
C LYS A 329 -6.35 -6.93 25.93
N GLU A 330 -5.10 -6.70 25.57
CA GLU A 330 -4.16 -5.88 26.33
C GLU A 330 -4.05 -4.48 25.74
N ASN A 331 -3.71 -3.49 26.60
CA ASN A 331 -3.46 -2.11 26.18
C ASN A 331 -2.29 -1.52 26.97
N HIS A 332 -1.20 -1.24 26.26
CA HIS A 332 0.06 -0.73 26.78
C HIS A 332 0.27 0.77 26.52
N GLU A 333 -0.78 1.49 26.14
CA GLU A 333 -0.71 2.91 25.73
C GLU A 333 -0.07 3.82 26.80
N LYS A 334 -0.21 3.47 28.08
CA LYS A 334 0.34 4.23 29.22
C LYS A 334 1.78 3.87 29.55
N GLU A 335 2.32 2.85 28.92
CA GLU A 335 3.69 2.42 29.14
C GLU A 335 4.67 3.27 28.34
N PHE A 336 5.87 3.44 28.87
CA PHE A 336 6.97 4.08 28.14
C PHE A 336 7.38 3.24 26.92
N LEU A 337 7.58 1.93 27.15
CA LEU A 337 7.90 0.93 26.14
C LEU A 337 7.41 -0.44 26.63
N ASN A 338 6.66 -1.15 25.81
CA ASN A 338 6.39 -2.56 26.04
C ASN A 338 7.59 -3.40 25.55
N VAL A 339 8.49 -3.73 26.46
CA VAL A 339 9.73 -4.47 26.12
C VAL A 339 9.41 -5.85 25.57
N ARG A 340 8.39 -6.55 26.11
CA ARG A 340 7.95 -7.86 25.61
C ARG A 340 7.65 -7.79 24.11
N ASN A 341 6.79 -6.87 23.71
CA ASN A 341 6.38 -6.74 22.32
C ASN A 341 7.51 -6.21 21.42
N ALA A 342 8.37 -5.35 21.95
CA ALA A 342 9.55 -4.90 21.23
C ALA A 342 10.53 -6.06 20.90
N VAL A 343 10.78 -6.95 21.87
CA VAL A 343 11.61 -8.16 21.65
C VAL A 343 10.95 -9.09 20.64
N ILE A 344 9.63 -9.33 20.76
CA ILE A 344 8.89 -10.19 19.83
C ILE A 344 8.96 -9.60 18.41
N TRP A 345 8.84 -8.28 18.27
CA TRP A 345 8.97 -7.62 16.98
C TRP A 345 10.37 -7.81 16.36
N VAL A 346 11.45 -7.70 17.16
CA VAL A 346 12.82 -7.97 16.68
C VAL A 346 12.96 -9.41 16.19
N ILE A 347 12.37 -10.37 16.92
CA ILE A 347 12.35 -11.78 16.51
C ILE A 347 11.57 -11.95 15.21
N GLY A 348 10.38 -11.34 15.08
CA GLY A 348 9.58 -11.36 13.86
C GLY A 348 10.31 -10.73 12.68
N PHE A 349 10.90 -9.55 12.86
CA PHE A 349 11.73 -8.92 11.83
C PHE A 349 12.86 -9.85 11.35
N ALA A 350 13.59 -10.48 12.26
CA ALA A 350 14.66 -11.43 11.92
C ALA A 350 14.10 -12.68 11.22
N LEU A 351 12.95 -13.18 11.66
CA LEU A 351 12.24 -14.31 11.06
C LEU A 351 11.82 -13.98 9.61
N TYR A 352 11.21 -12.83 9.39
CA TYR A 352 10.82 -12.40 8.04
C TYR A 352 12.03 -12.36 7.10
N ARG A 353 13.14 -11.75 7.56
CA ARG A 353 14.40 -11.68 6.78
C ARG A 353 14.99 -13.07 6.50
N PHE A 354 14.87 -14.00 7.44
CA PHE A 354 15.27 -15.40 7.25
C PHE A 354 14.37 -16.11 6.23
N LEU A 355 13.06 -15.93 6.34
CA LEU A 355 12.08 -16.56 5.43
C LEU A 355 12.19 -16.07 3.99
N MET A 356 12.72 -14.86 3.75
CA MET A 356 13.02 -14.38 2.39
C MET A 356 14.01 -15.28 1.63
N GLY A 357 14.83 -16.05 2.34
CA GLY A 357 15.72 -17.08 1.75
C GLY A 357 15.06 -18.44 1.53
N VAL A 358 13.78 -18.60 1.88
CA VAL A 358 13.04 -19.87 1.84
C VAL A 358 11.88 -19.75 0.88
N ASP A 359 11.84 -20.61 -0.16
CA ASP A 359 10.71 -20.61 -1.11
C ASP A 359 9.48 -21.30 -0.49
N LEU A 360 8.57 -20.50 0.05
CA LEU A 360 7.32 -20.96 0.67
C LEU A 360 6.14 -20.70 -0.26
N PRO A 361 5.24 -21.69 -0.49
CA PRO A 361 4.14 -21.57 -1.45
C PRO A 361 3.15 -20.42 -1.15
N VAL A 362 3.11 -19.97 0.09
CA VAL A 362 2.20 -18.90 0.57
C VAL A 362 2.91 -17.57 0.81
N GLY A 363 4.16 -17.45 0.34
CA GLY A 363 5.02 -16.29 0.60
C GLY A 363 5.56 -16.27 2.04
N ASN A 364 6.25 -15.19 2.38
CA ASN A 364 6.98 -15.04 3.65
C ASN A 364 6.11 -14.38 4.73
N THR A 365 5.27 -13.43 4.32
CA THR A 365 4.47 -12.59 5.23
C THR A 365 3.49 -13.40 6.08
N LEU A 366 2.75 -14.34 5.47
CA LEU A 366 1.75 -15.12 6.22
C LEU A 366 2.40 -16.00 7.30
N PRO A 367 3.43 -16.82 7.02
CA PRO A 367 4.14 -17.58 8.04
C PRO A 367 4.75 -16.72 9.14
N ASP A 368 5.39 -15.59 8.77
CA ASP A 368 5.94 -14.64 9.73
C ASP A 368 4.88 -14.11 10.69
N MET A 369 3.78 -13.58 10.16
CA MET A 369 2.71 -13.01 10.97
C MET A 369 2.04 -14.06 11.89
N LEU A 370 1.86 -15.29 11.41
CA LEU A 370 1.30 -16.37 12.23
C LEU A 370 2.25 -16.73 13.37
N LEU A 371 3.53 -16.94 13.08
CA LEU A 371 4.53 -17.31 14.11
C LEU A 371 4.75 -16.16 15.11
N THR A 372 4.83 -14.92 14.64
CA THR A 372 4.95 -13.73 15.48
C THR A 372 3.71 -13.55 16.37
N SER A 373 2.50 -13.75 15.83
CA SER A 373 1.26 -13.71 16.62
C SER A 373 1.22 -14.81 17.67
N LEU A 374 1.59 -16.05 17.32
CA LEU A 374 1.65 -17.16 18.26
C LEU A 374 2.65 -16.90 19.38
N LEU A 375 3.82 -16.38 19.07
CA LEU A 375 4.83 -15.99 20.04
C LEU A 375 4.31 -14.88 20.98
N CYS A 376 3.63 -13.87 20.40
CA CYS A 376 3.00 -12.80 21.18
C CYS A 376 1.93 -13.34 22.16
N ILE A 377 1.06 -14.23 21.67
CA ILE A 377 0.02 -14.85 22.49
C ILE A 377 0.63 -15.70 23.60
N ALA A 378 1.63 -16.52 23.30
CA ALA A 378 2.31 -17.35 24.29
C ALA A 378 2.98 -16.50 25.37
N ALA A 379 3.75 -15.50 24.94
CA ALA A 379 4.42 -14.57 25.87
C ALA A 379 3.41 -13.75 26.70
N GLY A 380 2.29 -13.31 26.10
CA GLY A 380 1.23 -12.58 26.80
C GLY A 380 0.51 -13.41 27.86
N LYS A 381 0.35 -14.72 27.63
CA LYS A 381 -0.22 -15.63 28.64
C LYS A 381 0.76 -15.92 29.77
N LEU A 382 2.06 -15.99 29.49
CA LEU A 382 3.10 -16.21 30.52
C LEU A 382 3.40 -14.94 31.33
N PHE A 383 3.37 -13.78 30.68
CA PHE A 383 3.67 -12.46 31.26
C PHE A 383 2.53 -11.49 30.94
N PRO A 384 1.35 -11.63 31.59
CA PRO A 384 0.18 -10.87 31.25
C PRO A 384 0.37 -9.36 31.45
N GLY A 385 0.00 -8.59 30.43
CA GLY A 385 -0.04 -7.13 30.46
C GLY A 385 -1.34 -6.59 31.08
N LYS A 386 -1.49 -5.27 31.06
CA LYS A 386 -2.71 -4.63 31.52
C LYS A 386 -3.84 -4.83 30.50
N LYS A 387 -4.94 -5.40 30.95
CA LYS A 387 -6.14 -5.59 30.10
C LYS A 387 -6.72 -4.23 29.67
N ALA A 388 -7.16 -4.18 28.43
CA ALA A 388 -7.99 -3.07 27.94
C ALA A 388 -9.29 -3.05 28.75
N LYS A 389 -9.64 -1.86 29.31
CA LYS A 389 -10.92 -1.65 29.99
C LYS A 389 -12.04 -1.45 28.98
#